data_aea6f704ee31c60d2367ac2721ab60cc
#
_entry.id   aea6f704ee31c60d2367ac2721ab60cc
#
_cell.length_a   1.000
_cell.length_b   1.000
_cell.length_c   1.000
_cell.angle_alpha   90.00
_cell.angle_beta   90.00
_cell.angle_gamma   90.00
#
_symmetry.space_group_name_H-M   'P 1'
#
loop_
_entity.id
_entity.type
_entity.pdbx_description
1 polymer ?
#
loop_
_entity_poly.entity_id
_entity_poly.type
_entity_poly.pdbx_seq_one_letter_code
_entity_poly.pdbx_strand_id
1 'polypeptide(L)'
;AIAPFLSYLLALSLAKILKILFGRPGSGSRWEQLLRWLQVVSSWAVSLGHGRNDSQKTMGIIVMIMSISAGTAIPKEVPHWVILTCAACMALGTAFGAGRIINTVGEKLSTKPLSFHDGLAAETVTAMLIHVASHFGLPLSTTQTSTCGVLGAAAGIHNDRALSWQTLKKMFSGTRADRKRRFFAFFGIPLPVNTTSSASVLEETAGWDEESVVNWATVKNMVGAWLWTFVATVCAAEALYVILTALNIG
;
A
#
# COMPACT_ATOMS: atom_id res chain seq x y z
N ALA A 1 1.75 7.36 -8.06
CA ALA A 1 1.16 8.16 -6.96
C ALA A 1 -0.34 7.87 -6.74
N ILE A 2 -1.12 7.48 -7.76
CA ILE A 2 -2.58 7.29 -7.65
C ILE A 2 -2.94 5.96 -6.97
N ALA A 3 -2.21 4.90 -7.25
CA ALA A 3 -2.56 3.55 -6.83
C ALA A 3 -2.63 3.34 -5.30
N PRO A 4 -1.73 3.86 -4.47
CA PRO A 4 -1.86 3.74 -3.02
C PRO A 4 -3.12 4.41 -2.48
N PHE A 5 -3.48 5.59 -3.00
CA PHE A 5 -4.69 6.31 -2.62
C PHE A 5 -5.95 5.53 -3.03
N LEU A 6 -5.95 4.99 -4.25
CA LEU A 6 -7.05 4.17 -4.75
C LEU A 6 -7.18 2.87 -3.92
N SER A 7 -6.05 2.25 -3.55
CA SER A 7 -6.03 1.07 -2.68
C SER A 7 -6.66 1.35 -1.32
N TYR A 8 -6.33 2.49 -0.70
CA TYR A 8 -6.92 2.89 0.57
C TYR A 8 -8.46 3.01 0.46
N LEU A 9 -8.96 3.75 -0.53
CA LEU A 9 -10.40 3.99 -0.69
C LEU A 9 -11.18 2.70 -1.03
N LEU A 10 -10.65 1.89 -1.92
CA LEU A 10 -11.30 0.64 -2.31
C LEU A 10 -11.29 -0.38 -1.17
N ALA A 11 -10.16 -0.52 -0.45
CA ALA A 11 -10.07 -1.43 0.69
C ALA A 11 -10.98 -0.99 1.85
N LEU A 12 -11.06 0.31 2.14
CA LEU A 12 -11.99 0.88 3.10
C LEU A 12 -13.44 0.55 2.73
N SER A 13 -13.80 0.72 1.46
CA SER A 13 -15.15 0.44 0.96
C SER A 13 -15.48 -1.05 1.04
N LEU A 14 -14.56 -1.91 0.58
CA LEU A 14 -14.73 -3.36 0.60
C LEU A 14 -14.82 -3.89 2.04
N ALA A 15 -13.97 -3.40 2.95
CA ALA A 15 -14.02 -3.78 4.36
C ALA A 15 -15.38 -3.47 5.00
N LYS A 16 -15.97 -2.32 4.69
CA LYS A 16 -17.33 -1.98 5.14
C LYS A 16 -18.40 -2.90 4.55
N ILE A 17 -18.28 -3.22 3.27
CA ILE A 17 -19.20 -4.16 2.62
C ILE A 17 -19.11 -5.53 3.30
N LEU A 18 -17.90 -6.04 3.53
CA LEU A 18 -17.70 -7.31 4.23
C LEU A 18 -18.29 -7.29 5.65
N LYS A 19 -18.10 -6.19 6.38
CA LYS A 19 -18.70 -6.01 7.71
C LYS A 19 -20.23 -6.02 7.68
N ILE A 20 -20.85 -5.43 6.67
CA ILE A 20 -22.31 -5.43 6.49
C ILE A 20 -22.81 -6.82 6.13
N LEU A 21 -22.14 -7.53 5.22
CA LEU A 21 -22.57 -8.83 4.72
C LEU A 21 -22.35 -9.97 5.72
N PHE A 22 -21.19 -9.98 6.39
CA PHE A 22 -20.75 -11.08 7.25
C PHE A 22 -20.77 -10.77 8.75
N GLY A 23 -21.16 -9.56 9.12
CA GLY A 23 -21.20 -9.11 10.50
C GLY A 23 -19.84 -8.61 11.02
N ARG A 24 -19.80 -8.33 12.34
CA ARG A 24 -18.57 -7.85 12.99
C ARG A 24 -17.56 -8.97 13.19
N PRO A 25 -16.25 -8.69 13.07
CA PRO A 25 -15.21 -9.66 13.38
C PRO A 25 -15.35 -10.22 14.80
N GLY A 26 -15.05 -11.50 14.98
CA GLY A 26 -15.12 -12.14 16.30
C GLY A 26 -16.51 -12.52 16.77
N SER A 27 -17.52 -12.43 15.93
CA SER A 27 -18.91 -12.84 16.27
C SER A 27 -19.12 -14.34 16.35
N GLY A 28 -18.08 -15.16 16.08
CA GLY A 28 -18.18 -16.63 16.08
C GLY A 28 -19.08 -17.18 14.97
N SER A 29 -19.34 -16.40 13.94
CA SER A 29 -20.23 -16.77 12.86
C SER A 29 -19.64 -17.86 11.96
N ARG A 30 -20.49 -18.67 11.33
CA ARG A 30 -20.08 -19.69 10.32
C ARG A 30 -19.32 -19.07 9.15
N TRP A 31 -19.51 -17.78 8.91
CA TRP A 31 -18.85 -17.02 7.86
C TRP A 31 -17.38 -16.75 8.15
N GLU A 32 -16.96 -16.80 9.41
CA GLU A 32 -15.56 -16.53 9.79
C GLU A 32 -14.60 -17.55 9.18
N GLN A 33 -15.00 -18.82 9.12
CA GLN A 33 -14.20 -19.85 8.47
C GLN A 33 -14.12 -19.67 6.94
N LEU A 34 -15.21 -19.24 6.31
CA LEU A 34 -15.21 -18.91 4.89
C LEU A 34 -14.27 -17.73 4.61
N LEU A 35 -14.33 -16.68 5.44
CA LEU A 35 -13.47 -15.49 5.29
C LEU A 35 -11.99 -15.85 5.44
N ARG A 36 -11.63 -16.77 6.33
CA ARG A 36 -10.26 -17.30 6.45
C ARG A 36 -9.78 -17.93 5.13
N TRP A 37 -10.59 -18.80 4.55
CA TRP A 37 -10.24 -19.45 3.28
C TRP A 37 -10.15 -18.44 2.13
N LEU A 38 -11.08 -17.50 2.04
CA LEU A 38 -11.03 -16.43 1.05
C LEU A 38 -9.79 -15.56 1.22
N GLN A 39 -9.34 -15.30 2.46
CA GLN A 39 -8.11 -14.58 2.72
C GLN A 39 -6.88 -15.36 2.25
N VAL A 40 -6.83 -16.68 2.45
CA VAL A 40 -5.72 -17.50 1.91
C VAL A 40 -5.66 -17.40 0.39
N VAL A 41 -6.81 -17.43 -0.29
CA VAL A 41 -6.88 -17.26 -1.74
C VAL A 41 -6.44 -15.85 -2.17
N SER A 42 -6.87 -14.80 -1.46
CA SER A 42 -6.46 -13.43 -1.76
C SER A 42 -4.96 -13.21 -1.52
N SER A 43 -4.38 -13.77 -0.45
CA SER A 43 -2.94 -13.75 -0.18
C SER A 43 -2.15 -14.41 -1.31
N TRP A 44 -2.63 -15.54 -1.82
CA TRP A 44 -2.02 -16.21 -2.96
C TRP A 44 -2.07 -15.32 -4.21
N ALA A 45 -3.21 -14.67 -4.48
CA ALA A 45 -3.34 -13.75 -5.60
C ALA A 45 -2.42 -12.53 -5.48
N VAL A 46 -2.28 -11.95 -4.27
CA VAL A 46 -1.31 -10.86 -4.01
C VAL A 46 0.11 -11.34 -4.27
N SER A 47 0.48 -12.51 -3.77
CA SER A 47 1.84 -13.07 -3.91
C SER A 47 2.18 -13.29 -5.39
N LEU A 48 1.26 -13.85 -6.18
CA LEU A 48 1.41 -14.04 -7.61
C LEU A 48 1.56 -12.68 -8.34
N GLY A 49 0.69 -11.73 -8.01
CA GLY A 49 0.72 -10.38 -8.57
C GLY A 49 2.01 -9.64 -8.24
N HIS A 50 2.47 -9.72 -6.99
CA HIS A 50 3.71 -9.12 -6.52
C HIS A 50 4.94 -9.67 -7.26
N GLY A 51 5.07 -11.00 -7.29
CA GLY A 51 6.15 -11.67 -8.00
C GLY A 51 6.20 -11.25 -9.47
N ARG A 52 5.06 -11.29 -10.16
CA ARG A 52 4.95 -10.87 -11.56
C ARG A 52 5.32 -9.40 -11.77
N ASN A 53 4.73 -8.48 -10.99
CA ASN A 53 4.92 -7.04 -11.18
C ASN A 53 6.38 -6.61 -10.92
N ASP A 54 7.01 -7.13 -9.89
CA ASP A 54 8.36 -6.71 -9.53
C ASP A 54 9.44 -7.40 -10.38
N SER A 55 9.25 -8.66 -10.72
CA SER A 55 10.16 -9.37 -11.63
C SER A 55 10.15 -8.76 -13.05
N GLN A 56 9.01 -8.31 -13.56
CA GLN A 56 8.93 -7.69 -14.90
C GLN A 56 9.83 -6.45 -15.03
N LYS A 57 9.96 -5.65 -13.99
CA LYS A 57 10.83 -4.46 -13.98
C LYS A 57 12.29 -4.86 -14.13
N THR A 58 12.73 -5.83 -13.35
CA THR A 58 14.11 -6.34 -13.38
C THR A 58 14.41 -7.03 -14.71
N MET A 59 13.50 -7.86 -15.21
CA MET A 59 13.64 -8.50 -16.51
C MET A 59 13.78 -7.48 -17.64
N GLY A 60 12.96 -6.42 -17.63
CA GLY A 60 13.04 -5.35 -18.62
C GLY A 60 14.38 -4.64 -18.62
N ILE A 61 14.95 -4.33 -17.45
CA ILE A 61 16.28 -3.71 -17.32
C ILE A 61 17.37 -4.64 -17.84
N ILE A 62 17.35 -5.92 -17.46
CA ILE A 62 18.35 -6.91 -17.92
C ILE A 62 18.34 -7.03 -19.45
N VAL A 63 17.15 -7.19 -20.03
CA VAL A 63 16.99 -7.32 -21.49
C VAL A 63 17.43 -6.05 -22.20
N MET A 64 17.13 -4.88 -21.66
CA MET A 64 17.59 -3.61 -22.21
C MET A 64 19.13 -3.49 -22.20
N ILE A 65 19.78 -3.82 -21.11
CA ILE A 65 21.24 -3.81 -20.99
C ILE A 65 21.87 -4.79 -21.98
N MET A 66 21.33 -6.02 -22.08
CA MET A 66 21.80 -7.00 -23.03
C MET A 66 21.70 -6.53 -24.49
N SER A 67 20.60 -5.89 -24.85
CA SER A 67 20.39 -5.37 -26.21
C SER A 67 21.34 -4.23 -26.54
N ILE A 68 21.56 -3.32 -25.60
CA ILE A 68 22.54 -2.22 -25.76
C ILE A 68 23.95 -2.79 -25.93
N SER A 69 24.37 -3.71 -25.07
CA SER A 69 25.70 -4.32 -25.13
C SER A 69 25.95 -5.11 -26.42
N ALA A 70 24.93 -5.75 -26.95
CA ALA A 70 25.02 -6.52 -28.18
C ALA A 70 24.81 -5.66 -29.46
N GLY A 71 24.45 -4.38 -29.32
CA GLY A 71 24.10 -3.52 -30.46
C GLY A 71 22.87 -4.02 -31.24
N THR A 72 21.97 -4.74 -30.58
CA THR A 72 20.78 -5.36 -31.19
C THR A 72 19.49 -4.70 -30.74
N ALA A 73 18.42 -4.89 -31.53
CA ALA A 73 17.08 -4.47 -31.12
C ALA A 73 16.61 -5.27 -29.88
N ILE A 74 15.77 -4.64 -29.05
CA ILE A 74 15.17 -5.29 -27.88
C ILE A 74 14.33 -6.48 -28.37
N PRO A 75 14.57 -7.71 -27.88
CA PRO A 75 13.81 -8.88 -28.28
C PRO A 75 12.35 -8.77 -27.84
N LYS A 76 11.44 -9.29 -28.65
CA LYS A 76 10.00 -9.31 -28.34
C LYS A 76 9.67 -10.19 -27.14
N GLU A 77 10.48 -11.21 -26.89
CA GLU A 77 10.30 -12.17 -25.81
C GLU A 77 11.51 -12.14 -24.89
N VAL A 78 11.24 -12.20 -23.56
CA VAL A 78 12.28 -12.26 -22.54
C VAL A 78 12.91 -13.66 -22.56
N PRO A 79 14.25 -13.80 -22.60
CA PRO A 79 14.90 -15.10 -22.53
C PRO A 79 14.50 -15.88 -21.26
N HIS A 80 14.24 -17.18 -21.40
CA HIS A 80 13.75 -18.02 -20.29
C HIS A 80 14.69 -18.04 -19.07
N TRP A 81 16.02 -17.99 -19.30
CA TRP A 81 16.96 -17.94 -18.19
C TRP A 81 16.84 -16.65 -17.37
N VAL A 82 16.54 -15.50 -18.00
CA VAL A 82 16.29 -14.23 -17.31
C VAL A 82 15.03 -14.35 -16.44
N ILE A 83 13.97 -14.96 -16.97
CA ILE A 83 12.72 -15.20 -16.25
C ILE A 83 12.99 -16.05 -15.01
N LEU A 84 13.67 -17.18 -15.17
CA LEU A 84 13.95 -18.12 -14.07
C LEU A 84 14.85 -17.51 -13.02
N THR A 85 15.90 -16.79 -13.43
CA THR A 85 16.83 -16.14 -12.50
C THR A 85 16.12 -15.05 -11.69
N CYS A 86 15.34 -14.17 -12.34
CA CYS A 86 14.58 -13.13 -11.66
C CYS A 86 13.56 -13.74 -10.69
N ALA A 87 12.85 -14.78 -11.10
CA ALA A 87 11.87 -15.46 -10.25
C ALA A 87 12.55 -16.11 -9.03
N ALA A 88 13.68 -16.80 -9.20
CA ALA A 88 14.42 -17.41 -8.11
C ALA A 88 14.97 -16.36 -7.12
N CYS A 89 15.60 -15.29 -7.62
CA CYS A 89 16.11 -14.21 -6.78
C CYS A 89 14.97 -13.52 -6.00
N MET A 90 13.82 -13.29 -6.64
CA MET A 90 12.65 -12.70 -5.99
C MET A 90 12.10 -13.61 -4.90
N ALA A 91 11.96 -14.91 -5.16
CA ALA A 91 11.48 -15.89 -4.19
C ALA A 91 12.39 -15.97 -2.96
N LEU A 92 13.71 -16.07 -3.18
CA LEU A 92 14.70 -16.11 -2.10
C LEU A 92 14.72 -14.80 -1.30
N GLY A 93 14.75 -13.64 -1.97
CA GLY A 93 14.71 -12.35 -1.31
C GLY A 93 13.48 -12.16 -0.44
N THR A 94 12.31 -12.58 -0.95
CA THR A 94 11.05 -12.54 -0.20
C THR A 94 11.10 -13.49 1.00
N ALA A 95 11.58 -14.71 0.84
CA ALA A 95 11.67 -15.69 1.93
C ALA A 95 12.54 -15.18 3.10
N PHE A 96 13.68 -14.54 2.81
CA PHE A 96 14.54 -13.97 3.85
C PHE A 96 14.03 -12.64 4.43
N GLY A 97 13.33 -11.84 3.63
CA GLY A 97 12.87 -10.49 4.01
C GLY A 97 11.49 -10.42 4.65
N ALA A 98 10.65 -11.45 4.48
CA ALA A 98 9.22 -11.44 4.82
C ALA A 98 8.93 -11.09 6.28
N GLY A 99 9.70 -11.61 7.25
CA GLY A 99 9.43 -11.43 8.68
C GLY A 99 9.36 -9.96 9.11
N ARG A 100 10.23 -9.10 8.59
CA ARG A 100 10.21 -7.66 8.91
C ARG A 100 8.97 -6.97 8.35
N ILE A 101 8.56 -7.33 7.15
CA ILE A 101 7.38 -6.75 6.49
C ILE A 101 6.12 -7.19 7.23
N ILE A 102 5.99 -8.47 7.54
CA ILE A 102 4.86 -9.03 8.30
C ILE A 102 4.68 -8.29 9.62
N ASN A 103 5.73 -8.17 10.43
CA ASN A 103 5.66 -7.46 11.70
C ASN A 103 5.32 -5.96 11.54
N THR A 104 5.81 -5.31 10.50
CA THR A 104 5.57 -3.88 10.33
C THR A 104 4.17 -3.61 9.80
N VAL A 105 3.76 -4.29 8.74
CA VAL A 105 2.47 -4.05 8.06
C VAL A 105 1.34 -4.79 8.76
N GLY A 106 1.58 -6.01 9.25
CA GLY A 106 0.55 -6.83 9.90
C GLY A 106 0.29 -6.45 11.36
N GLU A 107 1.32 -6.03 12.10
CA GLU A 107 1.18 -5.85 13.56
C GLU A 107 1.33 -4.40 14.02
N LYS A 108 2.21 -3.61 13.38
CA LYS A 108 2.54 -2.26 13.87
C LYS A 108 1.80 -1.14 13.14
N LEU A 109 1.22 -1.41 11.98
CA LEU A 109 0.56 -0.40 11.16
C LEU A 109 -0.78 0.04 11.74
N SER A 110 -1.51 -0.89 12.36
CA SER A 110 -2.78 -0.63 13.05
C SER A 110 -2.56 -0.66 14.57
N THR A 111 -3.28 0.19 15.31
CA THR A 111 -3.35 0.16 16.78
C THR A 111 -4.26 -0.95 17.29
N LYS A 112 -5.16 -1.44 16.44
CA LYS A 112 -6.07 -2.55 16.72
C LYS A 112 -5.64 -3.80 15.95
N PRO A 113 -5.83 -5.00 16.52
CA PRO A 113 -5.50 -6.23 15.82
C PRO A 113 -6.32 -6.35 14.53
N LEU A 114 -5.64 -6.69 13.44
CA LEU A 114 -6.27 -6.91 12.14
C LEU A 114 -7.10 -8.19 12.17
N SER A 115 -8.30 -8.13 11.65
CA SER A 115 -9.21 -9.26 11.50
C SER A 115 -9.10 -9.89 10.10
N PHE A 116 -9.73 -11.05 9.91
CA PHE A 116 -9.84 -11.66 8.58
C PHE A 116 -10.60 -10.79 7.57
N HIS A 117 -11.51 -9.92 8.03
CA HIS A 117 -12.17 -8.95 7.18
C HIS A 117 -11.19 -7.90 6.66
N ASP A 118 -10.30 -7.42 7.54
CA ASP A 118 -9.25 -6.44 7.18
C ASP A 118 -8.29 -7.04 6.16
N GLY A 119 -7.80 -8.24 6.45
CA GLY A 119 -6.88 -8.97 5.58
C GLY A 119 -7.48 -9.22 4.21
N LEU A 120 -8.67 -9.81 4.16
CA LEU A 120 -9.37 -10.12 2.91
C LEU A 120 -9.62 -8.84 2.07
N ALA A 121 -10.07 -7.76 2.69
CA ALA A 121 -10.33 -6.51 1.98
C ALA A 121 -9.04 -5.89 1.42
N ALA A 122 -8.00 -5.80 2.25
CA ALA A 122 -6.71 -5.25 1.85
C ALA A 122 -6.05 -6.05 0.72
N GLU A 123 -6.01 -7.36 0.87
CA GLU A 123 -5.36 -8.26 -0.08
C GLU A 123 -6.12 -8.34 -1.41
N THR A 124 -7.46 -8.45 -1.37
CA THR A 124 -8.28 -8.49 -2.60
C THR A 124 -8.09 -7.23 -3.43
N VAL A 125 -8.15 -6.07 -2.81
CA VAL A 125 -7.96 -4.80 -3.52
C VAL A 125 -6.52 -4.66 -4.03
N THR A 126 -5.54 -5.02 -3.21
CA THR A 126 -4.13 -5.00 -3.59
C THR A 126 -3.87 -5.91 -4.78
N ALA A 127 -4.36 -7.15 -4.74
CA ALA A 127 -4.25 -8.09 -5.85
C ALA A 127 -4.87 -7.54 -7.12
N MET A 128 -6.10 -7.03 -7.04
CA MET A 128 -6.80 -6.44 -8.18
C MET A 128 -6.00 -5.32 -8.82
N LEU A 129 -5.52 -4.36 -8.03
CA LEU A 129 -4.74 -3.23 -8.54
C LEU A 129 -3.42 -3.64 -9.16
N ILE A 130 -2.70 -4.60 -8.54
CA ILE A 130 -1.43 -5.10 -9.06
C ILE A 130 -1.65 -5.85 -10.39
N HIS A 131 -2.64 -6.74 -10.46
CA HIS A 131 -2.92 -7.50 -11.67
C HIS A 131 -3.37 -6.61 -12.82
N VAL A 132 -4.23 -5.63 -12.57
CA VAL A 132 -4.66 -4.64 -13.56
C VAL A 132 -3.45 -3.83 -14.05
N ALA A 133 -2.64 -3.28 -13.15
CA ALA A 133 -1.47 -2.51 -13.53
C ALA A 133 -0.46 -3.34 -14.35
N SER A 134 -0.19 -4.57 -13.91
CA SER A 134 0.72 -5.48 -14.63
C SER A 134 0.19 -5.88 -16.01
N HIS A 135 -1.13 -6.00 -16.18
CA HIS A 135 -1.74 -6.28 -17.48
C HIS A 135 -1.47 -5.14 -18.49
N PHE A 136 -1.53 -3.91 -18.02
CA PHE A 136 -1.23 -2.73 -18.85
C PHE A 136 0.26 -2.36 -18.88
N GLY A 137 1.15 -3.18 -18.34
CA GLY A 137 2.58 -2.89 -18.28
C GLY A 137 2.94 -1.69 -17.40
N LEU A 138 2.05 -1.28 -16.50
CA LEU A 138 2.26 -0.13 -15.62
C LEU A 138 3.05 -0.55 -14.37
N PRO A 139 4.24 0.02 -14.13
CA PRO A 139 5.01 -0.27 -12.91
C PRO A 139 4.30 0.30 -11.69
N LEU A 140 3.97 -0.59 -10.75
CA LEU A 140 3.30 -0.24 -9.51
C LEU A 140 4.18 -0.56 -8.31
N SER A 141 4.14 0.25 -7.27
CA SER A 141 4.76 -0.07 -5.98
C SER A 141 3.80 -0.97 -5.18
N THR A 142 4.10 -2.26 -5.14
CA THR A 142 3.29 -3.26 -4.44
C THR A 142 3.24 -3.00 -2.94
N THR A 143 4.36 -2.62 -2.32
CA THR A 143 4.45 -2.30 -0.89
C THR A 143 3.58 -1.10 -0.52
N GLN A 144 3.64 0.00 -1.29
CA GLN A 144 2.81 1.17 -1.01
C GLN A 144 1.33 0.87 -1.19
N THR A 145 0.97 0.13 -2.24
CA THR A 145 -0.42 -0.25 -2.52
C THR A 145 -0.97 -1.16 -1.41
N SER A 146 -0.21 -2.17 -0.99
CA SER A 146 -0.59 -3.09 0.08
C SER A 146 -0.72 -2.37 1.43
N THR A 147 0.26 -1.53 1.79
CA THR A 147 0.22 -0.75 3.03
C THR A 147 -1.02 0.14 3.11
N CYS A 148 -1.30 0.88 2.04
CA CYS A 148 -2.49 1.73 1.99
C CYS A 148 -3.78 0.90 1.98
N GLY A 149 -3.78 -0.29 1.37
CA GLY A 149 -4.87 -1.24 1.44
C GLY A 149 -5.19 -1.68 2.88
N VAL A 150 -4.16 -2.05 3.65
CA VAL A 150 -4.31 -2.43 5.06
C VAL A 150 -4.83 -1.26 5.90
N LEU A 151 -4.29 -0.05 5.70
CA LEU A 151 -4.78 1.15 6.39
C LEU A 151 -6.25 1.44 6.06
N GLY A 152 -6.63 1.32 4.79
CA GLY A 152 -8.01 1.52 4.34
C GLY A 152 -8.97 0.50 4.94
N ALA A 153 -8.58 -0.78 4.93
CA ALA A 153 -9.37 -1.86 5.49
C ALA A 153 -9.58 -1.68 7.00
N ALA A 154 -8.50 -1.46 7.75
CA ALA A 154 -8.55 -1.20 9.19
C ALA A 154 -9.47 0.00 9.53
N ALA A 155 -9.36 1.09 8.78
CA ALA A 155 -10.25 2.23 8.92
C ALA A 155 -11.71 1.88 8.62
N GLY A 156 -11.98 1.01 7.64
CA GLY A 156 -13.32 0.56 7.26
C GLY A 156 -13.99 -0.31 8.32
N ILE A 157 -13.27 -1.22 8.95
CA ILE A 157 -13.79 -2.14 9.97
C ILE A 157 -13.96 -1.45 11.32
N HIS A 158 -12.93 -0.71 11.77
CA HIS A 158 -12.87 -0.21 13.14
C HIS A 158 -13.43 1.20 13.32
N ASN A 159 -13.59 1.96 12.22
CA ASN A 159 -14.18 3.29 12.26
C ASN A 159 -15.53 3.34 11.55
N ASP A 160 -16.62 3.25 12.31
CA ASP A 160 -17.99 3.29 11.77
C ASP A 160 -18.31 4.62 11.08
N ARG A 161 -17.58 5.70 11.41
CA ARG A 161 -17.78 7.04 10.83
C ARG A 161 -16.99 7.25 9.53
N ALA A 162 -16.00 6.42 9.23
CA ALA A 162 -15.03 6.66 8.17
C ALA A 162 -15.58 6.76 6.75
N LEU A 163 -16.80 6.36 6.45
CA LEU A 163 -17.45 6.56 5.14
C LEU A 163 -18.97 6.74 5.27
N SER A 164 -19.43 7.34 6.37
CA SER A 164 -20.86 7.71 6.47
C SER A 164 -21.17 8.80 5.44
N TRP A 165 -22.36 8.71 4.82
CA TRP A 165 -22.86 9.77 3.94
C TRP A 165 -22.85 11.15 4.62
N GLN A 166 -23.09 11.18 5.93
CA GLN A 166 -23.00 12.40 6.74
C GLN A 166 -21.56 12.94 6.83
N THR A 167 -20.58 12.07 6.97
CA THR A 167 -19.15 12.44 6.97
C THR A 167 -18.72 12.99 5.61
N LEU A 168 -19.13 12.34 4.52
CA LEU A 168 -18.88 12.83 3.16
C LEU A 168 -19.53 14.19 2.94
N LYS A 169 -20.81 14.34 3.31
CA LYS A 169 -21.52 15.62 3.20
C LYS A 169 -20.84 16.72 4.04
N LYS A 170 -20.39 16.41 5.26
CA LYS A 170 -19.64 17.34 6.11
C LYS A 170 -18.27 17.70 5.53
N MET A 171 -17.56 16.74 4.88
CA MET A 171 -16.28 17.01 4.23
C MET A 171 -16.40 18.05 3.10
N PHE A 172 -17.50 18.02 2.35
CA PHE A 172 -17.72 18.93 1.22
C PHE A 172 -18.51 20.20 1.59
N SER A 173 -19.06 20.29 2.82
CA SER A 173 -19.75 21.46 3.33
C SER A 173 -18.79 22.38 4.11
N GLY A 174 -19.04 23.68 4.11
CA GLY A 174 -18.24 24.66 4.85
C GLY A 174 -17.21 25.42 4.02
N THR A 175 -16.41 26.24 4.67
CA THR A 175 -15.38 27.08 4.03
C THR A 175 -14.20 26.23 3.48
N ARG A 176 -13.40 26.82 2.58
CA ARG A 176 -12.24 26.13 1.99
C ARG A 176 -11.23 25.69 3.07
N ALA A 177 -11.09 26.46 4.15
CA ALA A 177 -10.22 26.15 5.27
C ALA A 177 -10.77 24.98 6.10
N ASP A 178 -12.09 24.96 6.35
CA ASP A 178 -12.75 23.87 7.10
C ASP A 178 -12.72 22.56 6.31
N ARG A 179 -12.93 22.61 4.99
CA ARG A 179 -12.80 21.44 4.12
C ARG A 179 -11.40 20.85 4.17
N LYS A 180 -10.36 21.70 4.10
CA LYS A 180 -8.98 21.25 4.19
C LYS A 180 -8.67 20.60 5.54
N ARG A 181 -9.11 21.21 6.65
CA ARG A 181 -8.95 20.67 8.01
C ARG A 181 -9.66 19.33 8.17
N ARG A 182 -10.92 19.23 7.75
CA ARG A 182 -11.70 17.99 7.84
C ARG A 182 -11.14 16.88 6.94
N PHE A 183 -10.62 17.23 5.76
CA PHE A 183 -9.95 16.30 4.87
C PHE A 183 -8.69 15.71 5.54
N PHE A 184 -7.85 16.53 6.14
CA PHE A 184 -6.66 16.06 6.85
C PHE A 184 -7.02 15.27 8.12
N ALA A 185 -8.03 15.71 8.87
CA ALA A 185 -8.54 14.97 10.03
C ALA A 185 -9.14 13.60 9.64
N PHE A 186 -9.81 13.51 8.50
CA PHE A 186 -10.31 12.23 7.97
C PHE A 186 -9.18 11.22 7.71
N PHE A 187 -8.03 11.70 7.26
CA PHE A 187 -6.82 10.88 7.09
C PHE A 187 -6.00 10.77 8.38
N GLY A 188 -6.49 11.35 9.52
CA GLY A 188 -5.81 11.34 10.80
C GLY A 188 -4.49 12.11 10.81
N ILE A 189 -4.29 13.06 9.88
CA ILE A 189 -3.08 13.88 9.81
C ILE A 189 -3.26 15.09 10.75
N PRO A 190 -2.48 15.20 11.84
CA PRO A 190 -2.58 16.35 12.73
C PRO A 190 -2.12 17.62 12.00
N LEU A 191 -3.00 18.61 11.92
CA LEU A 191 -2.65 19.93 11.42
C LEU A 191 -2.05 20.75 12.56
N PRO A 192 -1.08 21.65 12.29
CA PRO A 192 -0.61 22.59 13.28
C PRO A 192 -1.78 23.48 13.71
N VAL A 193 -2.10 23.46 15.00
CA VAL A 193 -3.17 24.25 15.59
C VAL A 193 -2.69 25.69 15.70
N ASN A 194 -3.19 26.55 14.81
CA ASN A 194 -3.13 27.99 15.06
C ASN A 194 -4.23 28.35 16.06
N THR A 195 -3.82 28.79 17.25
CA THR A 195 -4.57 28.95 18.50
C THR A 195 -5.67 30.03 18.50
N THR A 196 -6.14 30.52 17.39
CA THR A 196 -7.08 31.65 17.34
C THR A 196 -8.46 31.40 16.75
N SER A 197 -8.85 30.15 16.52
CA SER A 197 -10.22 29.89 16.02
C SER A 197 -10.85 28.68 16.69
N SER A 198 -11.67 28.99 17.65
CA SER A 198 -12.90 28.35 18.16
C SER A 198 -12.79 26.97 18.83
N ALA A 199 -13.05 26.99 20.13
CA ALA A 199 -13.36 25.86 21.00
C ALA A 199 -14.43 24.90 20.40
N SER A 200 -15.37 25.39 19.61
CA SER A 200 -16.42 24.59 18.96
C SER A 200 -15.89 23.60 17.90
N VAL A 201 -14.81 23.92 17.20
CA VAL A 201 -14.18 23.00 16.24
C VAL A 201 -13.33 21.96 16.98
N LEU A 202 -12.75 22.31 18.12
CA LEU A 202 -12.02 21.38 18.98
C LEU A 202 -12.96 20.38 19.66
N GLU A 203 -14.15 20.79 20.09
CA GLU A 203 -15.17 19.89 20.62
C GLU A 203 -15.75 18.95 19.56
N GLU A 204 -15.93 19.41 18.33
CA GLU A 204 -16.39 18.55 17.21
C GLU A 204 -15.30 17.58 16.73
N THR A 205 -14.00 17.94 16.88
CA THR A 205 -12.85 17.06 16.57
C THR A 205 -12.37 16.24 17.77
N ALA A 206 -12.61 16.65 19.01
CA ALA A 206 -12.28 15.88 20.21
C ALA A 206 -12.96 14.51 20.27
N GLY A 207 -14.12 14.36 19.63
CA GLY A 207 -14.76 13.06 19.41
C GLY A 207 -14.10 12.20 18.33
N TRP A 208 -13.02 12.68 17.69
CA TRP A 208 -12.26 11.95 16.67
C TRP A 208 -10.92 11.45 17.21
N ASP A 209 -10.48 11.97 18.35
CA ASP A 209 -9.21 11.61 19.00
C ASP A 209 -9.30 10.32 19.84
N GLU A 210 -10.50 9.75 19.97
CA GLU A 210 -10.67 8.45 20.60
C GLU A 210 -10.04 7.35 19.73
N GLU A 211 -8.74 7.12 19.99
CA GLU A 211 -7.97 5.98 19.49
C GLU A 211 -7.90 5.86 17.96
N SER A 212 -7.03 6.65 17.35
CA SER A 212 -6.77 6.47 15.90
C SER A 212 -6.39 5.01 15.63
N VAL A 213 -7.15 4.34 14.78
CA VAL A 213 -6.91 2.94 14.35
C VAL A 213 -5.55 2.81 13.67
N VAL A 214 -5.03 3.92 13.16
CA VAL A 214 -3.78 4.00 12.42
C VAL A 214 -2.64 4.41 13.36
N ASN A 215 -1.58 3.61 13.39
CA ASN A 215 -0.36 3.95 14.09
C ASN A 215 0.46 4.97 13.27
N TRP A 216 0.21 6.24 13.50
CA TRP A 216 0.85 7.34 12.76
C TRP A 216 2.36 7.40 12.91
N ALA A 217 2.92 6.94 14.04
CA ALA A 217 4.37 6.83 14.21
C ALA A 217 4.96 5.84 13.20
N THR A 218 4.34 4.69 13.05
CA THR A 218 4.74 3.68 12.06
C THR A 218 4.57 4.19 10.62
N VAL A 219 3.45 4.83 10.32
CA VAL A 219 3.20 5.42 8.97
C VAL A 219 4.23 6.48 8.62
N LYS A 220 4.55 7.40 9.54
CA LYS A 220 5.60 8.42 9.32
C LYS A 220 6.96 7.79 9.05
N ASN A 221 7.34 6.77 9.83
CA ASN A 221 8.60 6.06 9.63
C ASN A 221 8.64 5.35 8.26
N MET A 222 7.54 4.74 7.84
CA MET A 222 7.43 4.10 6.53
C MET A 222 7.53 5.12 5.38
N VAL A 223 6.81 6.23 5.46
CA VAL A 223 6.88 7.31 4.47
C VAL A 223 8.28 7.91 4.43
N GLY A 224 8.90 8.13 5.59
CA GLY A 224 10.29 8.56 5.70
C GLY A 224 11.27 7.59 5.03
N ALA A 225 11.08 6.27 5.27
CA ALA A 225 11.89 5.24 4.63
C ALA A 225 11.70 5.24 3.10
N TRP A 226 10.49 5.43 2.58
CA TRP A 226 10.24 5.52 1.14
C TRP A 226 10.94 6.73 0.51
N LEU A 227 10.88 7.88 1.16
CA LEU A 227 11.57 9.08 0.70
C LEU A 227 13.10 8.90 0.74
N TRP A 228 13.61 8.32 1.84
CA TRP A 228 15.04 8.03 1.97
C TRP A 228 15.52 7.01 0.92
N THR A 229 14.75 5.97 0.64
CA THR A 229 15.07 4.99 -0.41
C THR A 229 15.21 5.65 -1.77
N PHE A 230 14.33 6.61 -2.09
CA PHE A 230 14.43 7.36 -3.34
C PHE A 230 15.76 8.12 -3.44
N VAL A 231 16.12 8.88 -2.40
CA VAL A 231 17.40 9.63 -2.35
C VAL A 231 18.59 8.67 -2.46
N ALA A 232 18.59 7.61 -1.67
CA ALA A 232 19.67 6.61 -1.66
C ALA A 232 19.84 5.94 -3.03
N THR A 233 18.74 5.64 -3.73
CA THR A 233 18.77 5.03 -5.06
C THR A 233 19.37 5.96 -6.10
N VAL A 234 19.02 7.25 -6.07
CA VAL A 234 19.59 8.27 -6.97
C VAL A 234 21.11 8.39 -6.73
N CYS A 235 21.52 8.55 -5.46
CA CYS A 235 22.93 8.64 -5.12
C CYS A 235 23.72 7.39 -5.52
N ALA A 236 23.15 6.21 -5.33
CA ALA A 236 23.80 4.95 -5.72
C ALA A 236 23.93 4.83 -7.26
N ALA A 237 22.91 5.26 -8.00
CA ALA A 237 22.95 5.26 -9.47
C ALA A 237 24.04 6.22 -10.01
N GLU A 238 24.13 7.42 -9.45
CA GLU A 238 25.17 8.40 -9.79
C GLU A 238 26.57 7.87 -9.45
N ALA A 239 26.74 7.32 -8.26
CA ALA A 239 28.03 6.74 -7.85
C ALA A 239 28.46 5.60 -8.79
N LEU A 240 27.52 4.73 -9.16
CA LEU A 240 27.77 3.63 -10.09
C LEU A 240 28.14 4.15 -11.49
N TYR A 241 27.43 5.18 -11.97
CA TYR A 241 27.75 5.82 -13.25
C TYR A 241 29.17 6.40 -13.27
N VAL A 242 29.56 7.13 -12.22
CA VAL A 242 30.92 7.68 -12.08
C VAL A 242 31.99 6.57 -12.06
N ILE A 243 31.73 5.48 -11.33
CA ILE A 243 32.66 4.34 -11.27
C ILE A 243 32.80 3.68 -12.65
N LEU A 244 31.70 3.41 -13.35
CA LEU A 244 31.73 2.77 -14.67
C LEU A 244 32.45 3.64 -15.70
N THR A 245 32.22 4.95 -15.69
CA THR A 245 32.94 5.90 -16.56
C THR A 245 34.43 5.97 -16.23
N ALA A 246 34.81 5.97 -14.96
CA ALA A 246 36.20 5.96 -14.54
C ALA A 246 36.94 4.68 -14.91
N LEU A 247 36.23 3.54 -14.97
CA LEU A 247 36.79 2.25 -15.39
C LEU A 247 36.76 2.04 -16.91
N ASN A 248 36.33 3.02 -17.70
CA ASN A 248 36.20 2.93 -19.17
C ASN A 248 35.29 1.75 -19.62
N ILE A 249 34.29 1.38 -18.80
CA ILE A 249 33.32 0.31 -19.04
C ILE A 249 31.98 0.98 -19.48
N GLY A 250 32.04 1.89 -20.41
CA GLY A 250 30.88 2.59 -20.92
C GLY A 250 30.95 2.75 -22.42
#